data_358eb3c7af37e781319e9e0dcaf357fc
#
_entry.id   358eb3c7af37e781319e9e0dcaf357fc
#
_cell.length_a   1.000
_cell.length_b   1.000
_cell.length_c   1.000
_cell.angle_alpha   90.00
_cell.angle_beta   90.00
_cell.angle_gamma   90.00
#
_symmetry.space_group_name_H-M   'P 1'
#
loop_
_entity.id
_entity.type
_entity.pdbx_description
1 polymer ?
#
loop_
_entity_poly.entity_id
_entity_poly.type
_entity_poly.pdbx_seq_one_letter_code
_entity_poly.pdbx_strand_id
1 'polypeptide(L)'
;MRTIAIPQLYCGASGKKGAYNRQEVGLARAFAALGCRAVVLYPDPDAAPEAVTSEDLEPNVRIYYVPARKAGVSAFYRTWQPLLNEHVDAVHVMGDNALGVPGLYRFCRDHDIFFYSQLGAIKSTSENPVMRAVMDLLCRRNLAIYRKTPTYAKTPAVAAQLEQLHVPCAGVMPVGLDTAIIPNANGEKHELREFLKLDPKANYLVFVGRLDSYKRPLDLVPVLEALPRSWNAVVIGQGSLTGELQDALRTHKLENRCTCIPQLPNATVQAYYHACDVFVNFNDGEIFGMSLLEAMYAGCPPVARHAPGPDLIIELSLIHI
;
A
#
# COMPACT_ATOMS: atom_id res chain seq x y z
N MET A 1 21.87 20.73 1.02
CA MET A 1 20.89 19.70 0.54
C MET A 1 20.09 19.27 1.75
N ARG A 2 18.76 19.25 1.67
CA ARG A 2 17.92 18.78 2.80
C ARG A 2 17.86 17.26 2.82
N THR A 3 17.84 16.69 4.03
CA THR A 3 17.70 15.25 4.23
C THR A 3 16.33 14.92 4.80
N ILE A 4 15.58 14.05 4.15
CA ILE A 4 14.24 13.62 4.55
C ILE A 4 14.28 12.14 4.90
N ALA A 5 13.77 11.76 6.06
CA ALA A 5 13.65 10.37 6.46
C ALA A 5 12.20 9.89 6.35
N ILE A 6 12.03 8.62 5.96
CA ILE A 6 10.75 7.94 5.77
C ILE A 6 10.79 6.64 6.58
N PRO A 7 10.49 6.69 7.90
CA PRO A 7 10.47 5.48 8.72
C PRO A 7 9.17 4.70 8.54
N GLN A 8 9.28 3.41 8.24
CA GLN A 8 8.16 2.48 8.25
C GLN A 8 7.84 2.05 9.69
N LEU A 9 6.64 2.36 10.17
CA LEU A 9 6.25 2.08 11.56
C LEU A 9 5.47 0.76 11.73
N TYR A 10 5.43 -0.07 10.68
CA TYR A 10 4.77 -1.37 10.70
C TYR A 10 5.75 -2.50 10.42
N CYS A 11 5.60 -3.62 11.14
CA CYS A 11 6.25 -4.89 10.84
C CYS A 11 5.32 -5.75 9.97
N GLY A 12 5.86 -6.46 8.99
CA GLY A 12 5.08 -7.35 8.14
C GLY A 12 5.24 -7.01 6.67
N ALA A 13 4.15 -6.89 5.93
CA ALA A 13 4.15 -6.74 4.47
C ALA A 13 4.99 -5.56 3.93
N SER A 14 5.22 -4.53 4.74
CA SER A 14 6.01 -3.35 4.38
C SER A 14 7.42 -3.32 5.01
N GLY A 15 7.79 -4.32 5.81
CA GLY A 15 9.13 -4.38 6.43
C GLY A 15 10.17 -5.03 5.52
N LYS A 16 11.37 -5.32 6.08
CA LYS A 16 12.53 -5.89 5.39
C LYS A 16 12.20 -7.08 4.47
N LYS A 17 11.23 -7.92 4.86
CA LYS A 17 10.90 -9.17 4.19
C LYS A 17 9.70 -9.11 3.24
N GLY A 18 8.98 -7.96 3.10
CA GLY A 18 7.66 -8.14 2.57
C GLY A 18 7.00 -7.02 1.78
N ALA A 19 7.69 -5.98 1.42
CA ALA A 19 6.99 -4.94 0.68
C ALA A 19 6.75 -5.36 -0.77
N TYR A 20 5.49 -5.53 -1.10
CA TYR A 20 5.06 -5.77 -2.47
C TYR A 20 5.48 -4.60 -3.40
N ASN A 21 5.33 -3.36 -2.97
CA ASN A 21 5.59 -2.18 -3.79
C ASN A 21 6.51 -1.11 -3.16
N ARG A 22 7.07 -1.35 -1.99
CA ARG A 22 8.03 -0.46 -1.30
C ARG A 22 7.75 1.04 -1.50
N GLN A 23 6.53 1.50 -1.18
CA GLN A 23 6.08 2.89 -1.39
C GLN A 23 7.05 3.92 -0.81
N GLU A 24 7.69 3.60 0.32
CA GLU A 24 8.69 4.44 0.98
C GLU A 24 9.90 4.69 0.09
N VAL A 25 10.31 3.68 -0.67
CA VAL A 25 11.43 3.78 -1.62
C VAL A 25 11.06 4.64 -2.83
N GLY A 26 9.87 4.44 -3.38
CA GLY A 26 9.37 5.28 -4.48
C GLY A 26 9.29 6.76 -4.08
N LEU A 27 8.79 7.03 -2.87
CA LEU A 27 8.77 8.38 -2.31
C LEU A 27 10.18 8.94 -2.09
N ALA A 28 11.12 8.11 -1.61
CA ALA A 28 12.52 8.50 -1.46
C ALA A 28 13.16 8.90 -2.80
N ARG A 29 12.89 8.14 -3.88
CA ARG A 29 13.32 8.49 -5.24
C ARG A 29 12.75 9.83 -5.70
N ALA A 30 11.47 10.07 -5.43
CA ALA A 30 10.84 11.33 -5.77
C ALA A 30 11.50 12.52 -5.04
N PHE A 31 11.83 12.38 -3.75
CA PHE A 31 12.59 13.40 -3.01
C PHE A 31 14.01 13.57 -3.57
N ALA A 32 14.69 12.48 -3.93
CA ALA A 32 16.01 12.56 -4.55
C ALA A 32 15.99 13.27 -5.89
N ALA A 33 14.98 13.05 -6.72
CA ALA A 33 14.77 13.76 -7.99
C ALA A 33 14.51 15.27 -7.78
N LEU A 34 14.00 15.67 -6.63
CA LEU A 34 13.83 17.07 -6.22
C LEU A 34 15.09 17.67 -5.56
N GLY A 35 16.21 16.99 -5.57
CA GLY A 35 17.49 17.46 -5.03
C GLY A 35 17.61 17.30 -3.50
N CYS A 36 16.80 16.45 -2.88
CA CYS A 36 16.94 16.09 -1.47
C CYS A 36 17.80 14.82 -1.32
N ARG A 37 18.37 14.61 -0.12
CA ARG A 37 18.78 13.29 0.33
C ARG A 37 17.60 12.59 0.99
N ALA A 38 17.35 11.34 0.69
CA ALA A 38 16.26 10.57 1.23
C ALA A 38 16.76 9.30 1.96
N VAL A 39 16.22 9.04 3.13
CA VAL A 39 16.62 7.94 3.99
C VAL A 39 15.38 7.14 4.39
N VAL A 40 15.29 5.90 3.97
CA VAL A 40 14.21 5.00 4.35
C VAL A 40 14.65 4.15 5.54
N LEU A 41 13.81 4.02 6.56
CA LEU A 41 14.08 3.13 7.69
C LEU A 41 13.05 2.00 7.70
N TYR A 42 13.54 0.76 7.60
CA TYR A 42 12.72 -0.44 7.78
C TYR A 42 13.01 -1.08 9.15
N PRO A 43 11.97 -1.51 9.88
CA PRO A 43 12.16 -2.25 11.12
C PRO A 43 12.66 -3.67 10.84
N ASP A 44 13.66 -4.11 11.58
CA ASP A 44 14.14 -5.48 11.58
C ASP A 44 13.91 -6.14 12.95
N PRO A 45 12.81 -6.88 13.13
CA PRO A 45 12.50 -7.51 14.40
C PRO A 45 13.38 -8.74 14.69
N ASP A 46 14.06 -9.28 13.69
CA ASP A 46 14.92 -10.46 13.79
C ASP A 46 16.40 -10.11 14.03
N ALA A 47 16.74 -8.81 13.92
CA ALA A 47 18.11 -8.35 14.13
C ALA A 47 18.50 -8.32 15.61
N ALA A 48 19.80 -8.54 15.88
CA ALA A 48 20.36 -8.28 17.20
C ALA A 48 20.15 -6.79 17.60
N PRO A 49 20.03 -6.47 18.90
CA PRO A 49 19.62 -5.15 19.35
C PRO A 49 20.45 -3.97 18.83
N GLU A 50 21.71 -4.18 18.48
CA GLU A 50 22.65 -3.16 18.02
C GLU A 50 23.01 -3.29 16.53
N ALA A 51 22.46 -4.28 15.83
CA ALA A 51 22.81 -4.60 14.44
C ALA A 51 22.06 -3.72 13.44
N VAL A 52 22.35 -2.43 13.41
CA VAL A 52 21.88 -1.53 12.36
C VAL A 52 22.68 -1.79 11.09
N THR A 53 21.99 -2.10 9.98
CA THR A 53 22.60 -2.27 8.66
C THR A 53 22.02 -1.27 7.68
N SER A 54 22.76 -0.96 6.62
CA SER A 54 22.29 -0.04 5.59
C SER A 54 22.77 -0.45 4.20
N GLU A 55 22.07 0.04 3.17
CA GLU A 55 22.46 -0.09 1.77
C GLU A 55 22.18 1.25 1.04
N ASP A 56 23.10 1.64 0.18
CA ASP A 56 22.86 2.73 -0.77
C ASP A 56 22.14 2.14 -1.99
N LEU A 57 20.91 2.55 -2.21
CA LEU A 57 20.10 2.05 -3.32
C LEU A 57 20.43 2.82 -4.60
N GLU A 58 20.56 4.15 -4.48
CA GLU A 58 20.83 5.09 -5.56
C GLU A 58 21.55 6.31 -4.99
N PRO A 59 22.16 7.18 -5.83
CA PRO A 59 22.64 8.47 -5.35
C PRO A 59 21.56 9.22 -4.60
N ASN A 60 21.86 9.64 -3.36
CA ASN A 60 20.93 10.32 -2.44
C ASN A 60 19.77 9.48 -1.89
N VAL A 61 19.70 8.16 -2.12
CA VAL A 61 18.71 7.27 -1.52
C VAL A 61 19.39 6.16 -0.74
N ARG A 62 19.24 6.18 0.59
CA ARG A 62 19.79 5.14 1.49
C ARG A 62 18.69 4.45 2.26
N ILE A 63 18.82 3.15 2.42
CA ILE A 63 17.92 2.32 3.24
C ILE A 63 18.67 1.86 4.48
N TYR A 64 18.03 2.00 5.65
CA TYR A 64 18.47 1.42 6.90
C TYR A 64 17.54 0.30 7.33
N TYR A 65 18.10 -0.78 7.81
CA TYR A 65 17.40 -1.85 8.52
C TYR A 65 17.77 -1.73 9.99
N VAL A 66 16.79 -1.37 10.80
CA VAL A 66 17.03 -0.98 12.19
C VAL A 66 16.35 -1.96 13.13
N PRO A 67 17.06 -2.52 14.14
CA PRO A 67 16.47 -3.40 15.12
C PRO A 67 15.21 -2.81 15.75
N ALA A 68 14.14 -3.59 15.81
CA ALA A 68 12.87 -3.16 16.34
C ALA A 68 12.17 -4.27 17.12
N ARG A 69 11.34 -3.91 18.08
CA ARG A 69 10.38 -4.83 18.72
C ARG A 69 9.05 -4.76 17.97
N LYS A 70 8.48 -5.92 17.72
CA LYS A 70 7.16 -6.04 17.13
C LYS A 70 6.09 -6.13 18.23
N ALA A 71 5.01 -5.34 18.10
CA ALA A 71 3.80 -5.50 18.91
C ALA A 71 2.59 -5.42 17.98
N GLY A 72 1.93 -6.56 17.78
CA GLY A 72 0.95 -6.71 16.70
C GLY A 72 1.57 -6.41 15.35
N VAL A 73 1.04 -5.42 14.63
CA VAL A 73 1.60 -4.94 13.37
C VAL A 73 2.55 -3.76 13.55
N SER A 74 2.60 -3.14 14.73
CA SER A 74 3.40 -1.94 14.99
C SER A 74 4.86 -2.29 15.27
N ALA A 75 5.77 -1.45 14.78
CA ALA A 75 7.20 -1.50 15.04
C ALA A 75 7.61 -0.48 16.10
N PHE A 76 8.44 -0.91 17.04
CA PHE A 76 9.10 -0.07 18.03
C PHE A 76 10.60 -0.14 17.83
N TYR A 77 11.16 0.87 17.18
CA TYR A 77 12.58 0.95 16.91
C TYR A 77 13.40 1.01 18.22
N ARG A 78 14.50 0.29 18.25
CA ARG A 78 15.41 0.32 19.40
C ARG A 78 16.30 1.55 19.42
N THR A 79 16.54 2.12 18.25
CA THR A 79 17.35 3.33 18.09
C THR A 79 16.85 4.16 16.91
N TRP A 80 17.01 5.47 17.02
CA TRP A 80 16.82 6.44 15.96
C TRP A 80 18.15 7.08 15.52
N GLN A 81 19.29 6.49 15.93
CA GLN A 81 20.61 7.00 15.61
C GLN A 81 20.85 7.25 14.11
N PRO A 82 20.31 6.45 13.18
CA PRO A 82 20.42 6.76 11.75
C PRO A 82 19.90 8.15 11.36
N LEU A 83 18.88 8.69 12.04
CA LEU A 83 18.35 10.02 11.76
C LEU A 83 19.39 11.11 12.11
N LEU A 84 20.16 10.93 13.17
CA LEU A 84 21.23 11.84 13.59
C LEU A 84 22.47 11.70 12.67
N ASN A 85 22.86 10.49 12.36
CA ASN A 85 24.03 10.21 11.52
C ASN A 85 23.85 10.79 10.09
N GLU A 86 22.61 10.81 9.59
CA GLU A 86 22.27 11.37 8.28
C GLU A 86 21.88 12.86 8.33
N HIS A 87 21.97 13.49 9.50
CA HIS A 87 21.59 14.90 9.70
C HIS A 87 20.18 15.19 9.12
N VAL A 88 19.18 14.40 9.53
CA VAL A 88 17.83 14.49 9.00
C VAL A 88 17.17 15.79 9.40
N ASP A 89 16.70 16.56 8.42
CA ASP A 89 15.97 17.81 8.62
C ASP A 89 14.48 17.58 8.88
N ALA A 90 13.90 16.55 8.21
CA ALA A 90 12.47 16.27 8.29
C ALA A 90 12.16 14.79 8.25
N VAL A 91 11.09 14.39 8.94
CA VAL A 91 10.57 13.03 8.94
C VAL A 91 9.17 13.01 8.33
N HIS A 92 9.01 12.23 7.24
CA HIS A 92 7.73 11.92 6.62
C HIS A 92 7.15 10.66 7.26
N VAL A 93 5.98 10.76 7.89
CA VAL A 93 5.39 9.66 8.66
C VAL A 93 4.09 9.18 8.02
N MET A 94 4.11 7.97 7.50
CA MET A 94 2.89 7.21 7.17
C MET A 94 2.46 6.41 8.41
N GLY A 95 2.05 7.12 9.45
CA GLY A 95 1.89 6.56 10.79
C GLY A 95 0.52 6.01 11.10
N ASP A 96 -0.52 6.53 10.44
CA ASP A 96 -1.91 6.12 10.66
C ASP A 96 -2.21 5.81 12.14
N ASN A 97 -2.44 4.54 12.47
CA ASN A 97 -2.66 4.02 13.81
C ASN A 97 -1.43 3.26 14.39
N ALA A 98 -0.22 3.48 13.87
CA ALA A 98 0.97 2.81 14.39
C ALA A 98 1.32 3.28 15.81
N LEU A 99 1.52 2.33 16.71
CA LEU A 99 1.81 2.62 18.12
C LEU A 99 3.20 3.23 18.35
N GLY A 100 4.10 3.15 17.36
CA GLY A 100 5.45 3.74 17.39
C GLY A 100 5.50 5.26 17.20
N VAL A 101 4.43 5.89 16.71
CA VAL A 101 4.37 7.34 16.42
C VAL A 101 4.78 8.22 17.59
N PRO A 102 4.29 8.00 18.84
CA PRO A 102 4.68 8.87 19.94
C PRO A 102 6.18 8.82 20.30
N GLY A 103 6.82 7.68 20.12
CA GLY A 103 8.26 7.53 20.33
C GLY A 103 9.08 8.32 19.32
N LEU A 104 8.73 8.18 18.04
CA LEU A 104 9.37 8.92 16.96
C LEU A 104 9.14 10.43 17.09
N TYR A 105 7.91 10.87 17.36
CA TYR A 105 7.61 12.29 17.56
C TYR A 105 8.42 12.93 18.70
N ARG A 106 8.53 12.22 19.85
CA ARG A 106 9.36 12.70 20.96
C ARG A 106 10.81 12.85 20.52
N PHE A 107 11.37 11.86 19.86
CA PHE A 107 12.74 11.92 19.35
C PHE A 107 12.94 13.11 18.39
N CYS A 108 12.04 13.30 17.42
CA CYS A 108 12.13 14.42 16.49
C CYS A 108 12.10 15.78 17.20
N ARG A 109 11.18 15.95 18.16
CA ARG A 109 11.08 17.17 18.96
C ARG A 109 12.35 17.46 19.77
N ASP A 110 12.92 16.42 20.41
CA ASP A 110 14.09 16.55 21.28
C ASP A 110 15.39 16.82 20.47
N HIS A 111 15.34 16.69 19.15
CA HIS A 111 16.48 16.89 18.23
C HIS A 111 16.19 17.92 17.11
N ASP A 112 15.13 18.72 17.25
CA ASP A 112 14.74 19.76 16.29
C ASP A 112 14.52 19.26 14.86
N ILE A 113 14.08 18.00 14.70
CA ILE A 113 13.73 17.40 13.41
C ILE A 113 12.26 17.72 13.09
N PHE A 114 12.00 18.29 11.92
CA PHE A 114 10.64 18.60 11.49
C PHE A 114 9.82 17.33 11.28
N PHE A 115 8.67 17.23 11.96
CA PHE A 115 7.79 16.08 11.90
C PHE A 115 6.49 16.43 11.19
N TYR A 116 6.13 15.68 10.14
CA TYR A 116 4.83 15.77 9.48
C TYR A 116 4.31 14.40 9.08
N SER A 117 3.00 14.27 8.90
CA SER A 117 2.35 12.99 8.64
C SER A 117 1.45 13.00 7.42
N GLN A 118 1.38 11.86 6.74
CA GLN A 118 0.44 11.53 5.69
C GLN A 118 -0.44 10.38 6.17
N LEU A 119 -1.74 10.62 6.33
CA LEU A 119 -2.65 9.68 6.97
C LEU A 119 -3.67 9.09 5.99
N GLY A 120 -3.95 7.80 6.18
CA GLY A 120 -4.98 7.04 5.47
C GLY A 120 -5.99 6.42 6.44
N ALA A 121 -5.59 5.35 7.14
CA ALA A 121 -6.45 4.63 8.07
C ALA A 121 -6.34 5.22 9.48
N ILE A 122 -7.25 6.11 9.86
CA ILE A 122 -7.24 6.78 11.18
C ILE A 122 -7.82 5.89 12.28
N LYS A 123 -8.73 5.00 11.93
CA LYS A 123 -9.38 4.03 12.85
C LYS A 123 -8.85 2.63 12.62
N SER A 124 -8.93 1.79 13.63
CA SER A 124 -8.59 0.38 13.50
C SER A 124 -9.55 -0.35 12.55
N THR A 125 -8.99 -1.13 11.63
CA THR A 125 -9.74 -2.00 10.70
C THR A 125 -9.93 -3.42 11.24
N SER A 126 -9.68 -3.66 12.55
CA SER A 126 -9.84 -4.97 13.16
C SER A 126 -11.32 -5.42 13.11
N GLU A 127 -11.57 -6.64 12.71
CA GLU A 127 -12.90 -7.25 12.71
C GLU A 127 -13.39 -7.52 14.15
N ASN A 128 -12.46 -7.78 15.08
CA ASN A 128 -12.79 -7.96 16.50
C ASN A 128 -13.13 -6.60 17.14
N PRO A 129 -14.38 -6.40 17.64
CA PRO A 129 -14.82 -5.11 18.18
C PRO A 129 -14.07 -4.69 19.44
N VAL A 130 -13.67 -5.64 20.29
CA VAL A 130 -12.88 -5.35 21.50
C VAL A 130 -11.49 -4.87 21.12
N MET A 131 -10.83 -5.59 20.21
CA MET A 131 -9.49 -5.19 19.71
C MET A 131 -9.57 -3.85 19.02
N ARG A 132 -10.62 -3.57 18.24
CA ARG A 132 -10.86 -2.28 17.59
C ARG A 132 -10.93 -1.16 18.63
N ALA A 133 -11.75 -1.32 19.68
CA ALA A 133 -11.89 -0.32 20.74
C ALA A 133 -10.58 -0.07 21.49
N VAL A 134 -9.82 -1.12 21.79
CA VAL A 134 -8.49 -1.01 22.43
C VAL A 134 -7.52 -0.26 21.54
N MET A 135 -7.43 -0.61 20.25
CA MET A 135 -6.55 0.07 19.31
C MET A 135 -6.95 1.54 19.13
N ASP A 136 -8.23 1.85 18.99
CA ASP A 136 -8.71 3.22 18.86
C ASP A 136 -8.41 4.05 20.13
N LEU A 137 -8.46 3.43 21.32
CA LEU A 137 -8.06 4.09 22.56
C LEU A 137 -6.55 4.38 22.58
N LEU A 138 -5.72 3.43 22.19
CA LEU A 138 -4.26 3.61 22.11
C LEU A 138 -3.88 4.68 21.07
N CYS A 139 -4.59 4.73 19.97
CA CYS A 139 -4.36 5.70 18.88
C CYS A 139 -4.76 7.14 19.25
N ARG A 140 -5.50 7.38 20.35
CA ARG A 140 -5.77 8.74 20.84
C ARG A 140 -4.48 9.55 21.07
N ARG A 141 -3.37 8.88 21.43
CA ARG A 141 -2.05 9.52 21.57
C ARG A 141 -1.54 10.05 20.22
N ASN A 142 -1.74 9.30 19.14
CA ASN A 142 -1.37 9.73 17.80
C ASN A 142 -2.18 10.96 17.38
N LEU A 143 -3.51 10.93 17.61
CA LEU A 143 -4.37 12.09 17.31
C LEU A 143 -3.93 13.35 18.03
N ALA A 144 -3.47 13.23 19.29
CA ALA A 144 -2.94 14.38 20.04
C ALA A 144 -1.66 14.97 19.43
N ILE A 145 -0.86 14.14 18.75
CA ILE A 145 0.33 14.57 17.99
C ILE A 145 -0.10 15.22 16.68
N TYR A 146 -0.96 14.55 15.91
CA TYR A 146 -1.43 15.03 14.62
C TYR A 146 -2.16 16.38 14.70
N ARG A 147 -2.79 16.70 15.85
CA ARG A 147 -3.37 18.04 16.09
C ARG A 147 -2.35 19.15 16.23
N LYS A 148 -1.08 18.82 16.50
CA LYS A 148 0.02 19.78 16.77
C LYS A 148 1.07 19.83 15.67
N THR A 149 0.98 18.94 14.69
CA THR A 149 1.95 18.80 13.61
C THR A 149 1.25 18.91 12.25
N PRO A 150 1.94 19.36 11.20
CA PRO A 150 1.39 19.34 9.87
C PRO A 150 0.95 17.93 9.48
N THR A 151 -0.33 17.79 9.13
CA THR A 151 -0.94 16.50 8.81
C THR A 151 -1.64 16.59 7.47
N TYR A 152 -1.33 15.66 6.59
CA TYR A 152 -1.91 15.54 5.26
C TYR A 152 -2.78 14.30 5.16
N ALA A 153 -3.81 14.35 4.35
CA ALA A 153 -4.70 13.22 4.08
C ALA A 153 -4.35 12.56 2.75
N LYS A 154 -4.45 11.23 2.66
CA LYS A 154 -4.24 10.50 1.40
C LYS A 154 -5.35 10.76 0.38
N THR A 155 -6.57 11.06 0.86
CA THR A 155 -7.75 11.37 0.00
C THR A 155 -8.61 12.47 0.63
N PRO A 156 -9.48 13.14 -0.15
CA PRO A 156 -10.43 14.11 0.38
C PRO A 156 -11.36 13.53 1.47
N ALA A 157 -11.76 12.28 1.33
CA ALA A 157 -12.58 11.60 2.33
C ALA A 157 -11.84 11.42 3.68
N VAL A 158 -10.54 11.13 3.64
CA VAL A 158 -9.69 11.09 4.84
C VAL A 158 -9.53 12.50 5.44
N ALA A 159 -9.41 13.54 4.61
CA ALA A 159 -9.37 14.92 5.10
C ALA A 159 -10.65 15.27 5.88
N ALA A 160 -11.83 14.93 5.36
CA ALA A 160 -13.09 15.11 6.06
C ALA A 160 -13.17 14.32 7.39
N GLN A 161 -12.61 13.11 7.45
CA GLN A 161 -12.51 12.34 8.70
C GLN A 161 -11.56 13.02 9.71
N LEU A 162 -10.45 13.60 9.27
CA LEU A 162 -9.53 14.34 10.13
C LEU A 162 -10.23 15.56 10.75
N GLU A 163 -11.00 16.30 9.98
CA GLU A 163 -11.78 17.44 10.46
C GLU A 163 -12.78 17.03 11.54
N GLN A 164 -13.53 15.91 11.34
CA GLN A 164 -14.44 15.36 12.35
C GLN A 164 -13.73 14.98 13.65
N LEU A 165 -12.45 14.60 13.57
CA LEU A 165 -11.61 14.28 14.72
C LEU A 165 -10.88 15.51 15.28
N HIS A 166 -11.18 16.71 14.78
CA HIS A 166 -10.52 17.96 15.15
C HIS A 166 -8.99 17.90 14.95
N VAL A 167 -8.54 17.24 13.88
CA VAL A 167 -7.15 17.24 13.41
C VAL A 167 -7.06 18.18 12.21
N PRO A 168 -6.32 19.31 12.31
CA PRO A 168 -6.14 20.21 11.19
C PRO A 168 -5.48 19.49 10.01
N CYS A 169 -6.13 19.48 8.85
CA CYS A 169 -5.59 18.90 7.63
C CYS A 169 -4.91 19.99 6.79
N ALA A 170 -3.60 19.85 6.56
CA ALA A 170 -2.81 20.80 5.79
C ALA A 170 -3.05 20.68 4.27
N GLY A 171 -3.67 19.58 3.83
CA GLY A 171 -4.02 19.33 2.43
C GLY A 171 -4.13 17.85 2.11
N VAL A 172 -4.49 17.55 0.87
CA VAL A 172 -4.51 16.18 0.34
C VAL A 172 -3.18 15.89 -0.32
N MET A 173 -2.53 14.81 0.11
CA MET A 173 -1.27 14.29 -0.43
C MET A 173 -1.50 12.83 -0.81
N PRO A 174 -1.86 12.52 -2.06
CA PRO A 174 -2.07 11.15 -2.52
C PRO A 174 -0.79 10.32 -2.46
N VAL A 175 -0.93 9.00 -2.52
CA VAL A 175 0.22 8.09 -2.66
C VAL A 175 0.62 8.05 -4.13
N GLY A 176 1.92 8.12 -4.40
CA GLY A 176 2.47 7.96 -5.74
C GLY A 176 2.78 6.51 -6.10
N LEU A 177 2.99 6.26 -7.39
CA LEU A 177 3.48 4.99 -7.92
C LEU A 177 4.95 5.13 -8.30
N ASP A 178 5.79 4.20 -7.85
CA ASP A 178 7.18 4.13 -8.27
C ASP A 178 7.29 3.49 -9.66
N THR A 179 7.24 4.33 -10.69
CA THR A 179 7.30 3.87 -12.08
C THR A 179 8.67 3.33 -12.49
N ALA A 180 9.73 3.61 -11.73
CA ALA A 180 11.07 3.12 -12.03
C ALA A 180 11.22 1.60 -11.84
N ILE A 181 10.38 0.99 -11.00
CA ILE A 181 10.41 -0.45 -10.75
C ILE A 181 9.34 -1.22 -11.54
N ILE A 182 8.47 -0.53 -12.26
CA ILE A 182 7.45 -1.14 -13.09
C ILE A 182 8.08 -1.41 -14.46
N PRO A 183 8.27 -2.68 -14.85
CA PRO A 183 8.79 -2.97 -16.17
C PRO A 183 7.81 -2.43 -17.23
N ASN A 184 8.36 -1.75 -18.23
CA ASN A 184 7.58 -1.49 -19.43
C ASN A 184 7.21 -2.85 -20.04
N ALA A 185 5.95 -3.22 -20.00
CA ALA A 185 5.46 -4.38 -20.72
C ALA A 185 5.44 -4.03 -22.22
N ASN A 186 6.60 -4.15 -22.86
CA ASN A 186 6.81 -3.83 -24.26
C ASN A 186 6.37 -5.01 -25.18
N GLY A 187 5.26 -5.68 -24.86
CA GLY A 187 4.73 -6.77 -25.67
C GLY A 187 3.32 -6.47 -26.13
N GLU A 188 2.97 -6.93 -27.33
CA GLU A 188 1.59 -6.98 -27.76
C GLU A 188 0.79 -7.82 -26.75
N LYS A 189 -0.43 -7.43 -26.48
CA LYS A 189 -1.29 -8.08 -25.46
C LYS A 189 -1.40 -9.60 -25.67
N HIS A 190 -1.43 -10.05 -26.94
CA HIS A 190 -1.52 -11.48 -27.26
C HIS A 190 -0.21 -12.23 -26.92
N GLU A 191 0.96 -11.64 -27.13
CA GLU A 191 2.25 -12.24 -26.78
C GLU A 191 2.38 -12.42 -25.26
N LEU A 192 1.93 -11.41 -24.50
CA LEU A 192 1.88 -11.50 -23.04
C LEU A 192 0.93 -12.61 -22.58
N ARG A 193 -0.22 -12.78 -23.23
CA ARG A 193 -1.14 -13.86 -22.92
C ARG A 193 -0.52 -15.23 -23.17
N GLU A 194 0.17 -15.42 -24.29
CA GLU A 194 0.89 -16.66 -24.59
C GLU A 194 1.99 -16.94 -23.54
N PHE A 195 2.79 -15.93 -23.20
CA PHE A 195 3.81 -16.05 -22.15
C PHE A 195 3.20 -16.43 -20.80
N LEU A 196 2.07 -15.84 -20.43
CA LEU A 196 1.36 -16.11 -19.18
C LEU A 196 0.46 -17.35 -19.25
N LYS A 197 0.44 -18.06 -20.38
CA LYS A 197 -0.42 -19.24 -20.65
C LYS A 197 -1.92 -18.95 -20.51
N LEU A 198 -2.32 -17.74 -20.90
CA LEU A 198 -3.69 -17.32 -21.02
C LEU A 198 -4.18 -17.55 -22.46
N ASP A 199 -5.45 -17.87 -22.65
CA ASP A 199 -6.04 -18.00 -23.99
C ASP A 199 -6.04 -16.63 -24.69
N PRO A 200 -5.32 -16.46 -25.81
CA PRO A 200 -5.22 -15.17 -26.50
C PRO A 200 -6.57 -14.66 -27.05
N LYS A 201 -7.56 -15.55 -27.22
CA LYS A 201 -8.91 -15.23 -27.76
C LYS A 201 -9.95 -14.92 -26.69
N ALA A 202 -9.65 -15.19 -25.42
CA ALA A 202 -10.57 -14.93 -24.31
C ALA A 202 -10.45 -13.50 -23.79
N ASN A 203 -11.47 -13.01 -23.10
CA ASN A 203 -11.42 -11.79 -22.32
C ASN A 203 -11.09 -12.11 -20.85
N TYR A 204 -10.40 -11.21 -20.15
CA TYR A 204 -9.95 -11.45 -18.80
C TYR A 204 -10.29 -10.33 -17.84
N LEU A 205 -10.95 -10.68 -16.74
CA LEU A 205 -10.96 -9.88 -15.53
C LEU A 205 -9.67 -10.17 -14.74
N VAL A 206 -9.10 -9.17 -14.09
CA VAL A 206 -8.01 -9.36 -13.12
C VAL A 206 -8.36 -8.75 -11.77
N PHE A 207 -8.22 -9.54 -10.70
CA PHE A 207 -8.32 -9.14 -9.32
C PHE A 207 -6.94 -9.32 -8.67
N VAL A 208 -6.42 -8.26 -8.05
CA VAL A 208 -5.11 -8.32 -7.36
C VAL A 208 -5.27 -7.75 -5.95
N GLY A 209 -4.98 -8.58 -4.96
CA GLY A 209 -5.04 -8.16 -3.57
C GLY A 209 -5.16 -9.32 -2.60
N ARG A 210 -5.21 -8.99 -1.30
CA ARG A 210 -5.46 -9.99 -0.26
C ARG A 210 -6.86 -10.56 -0.41
N LEU A 211 -6.99 -11.87 -0.22
CA LEU A 211 -8.29 -12.56 -0.26
C LEU A 211 -8.90 -12.59 1.16
N ASP A 212 -9.12 -11.41 1.74
CA ASP A 212 -9.76 -11.22 3.03
C ASP A 212 -11.14 -10.55 2.86
N SER A 213 -11.98 -10.62 3.88
CA SER A 213 -13.39 -10.17 3.85
C SER A 213 -13.54 -8.73 3.35
N TYR A 214 -12.68 -7.82 3.78
CA TYR A 214 -12.74 -6.39 3.38
C TYR A 214 -12.44 -6.15 1.89
N LYS A 215 -11.74 -7.07 1.20
CA LYS A 215 -11.49 -7.00 -0.25
C LYS A 215 -12.59 -7.67 -1.08
N ARG A 216 -13.50 -8.42 -0.41
CA ARG A 216 -14.69 -9.05 -1.01
C ARG A 216 -14.40 -9.91 -2.24
N PRO A 217 -13.40 -10.82 -2.20
CA PRO A 217 -13.02 -11.61 -3.38
C PRO A 217 -14.16 -12.52 -3.88
N LEU A 218 -15.11 -12.88 -3.01
CA LEU A 218 -16.26 -13.72 -3.38
C LEU A 218 -17.23 -13.02 -4.33
N ASP A 219 -17.26 -11.68 -4.37
CA ASP A 219 -18.09 -10.93 -5.30
C ASP A 219 -17.68 -11.16 -6.78
N LEU A 220 -16.48 -11.71 -7.02
CA LEU A 220 -16.06 -12.12 -8.35
C LEU A 220 -16.91 -13.27 -8.92
N VAL A 221 -17.40 -14.18 -8.07
CA VAL A 221 -18.13 -15.39 -8.50
C VAL A 221 -19.42 -15.01 -9.24
N PRO A 222 -20.35 -14.23 -8.67
CA PRO A 222 -21.57 -13.84 -9.39
C PRO A 222 -21.27 -12.94 -10.59
N VAL A 223 -20.23 -12.13 -10.57
CA VAL A 223 -19.82 -11.35 -11.74
C VAL A 223 -19.39 -12.25 -12.89
N LEU A 224 -18.52 -13.22 -12.62
CA LEU A 224 -18.03 -14.14 -13.65
C LEU A 224 -19.14 -15.07 -14.15
N GLU A 225 -20.10 -15.45 -13.32
CA GLU A 225 -21.26 -16.24 -13.70
C GLU A 225 -22.18 -15.48 -14.68
N ALA A 226 -22.38 -14.18 -14.45
CA ALA A 226 -23.20 -13.33 -15.29
C ALA A 226 -22.57 -12.99 -16.65
N LEU A 227 -21.24 -13.09 -16.75
CA LEU A 227 -20.52 -12.76 -17.98
C LEU A 227 -20.55 -13.91 -19.00
N PRO A 228 -20.51 -13.60 -20.33
CA PRO A 228 -20.38 -14.58 -21.36
C PRO A 228 -19.23 -15.57 -21.15
N ARG A 229 -19.33 -16.78 -21.71
CA ARG A 229 -18.29 -17.83 -21.54
C ARG A 229 -16.92 -17.46 -22.12
N SER A 230 -16.84 -16.44 -22.95
CA SER A 230 -15.58 -15.88 -23.46
C SER A 230 -14.79 -15.07 -22.40
N TRP A 231 -15.40 -14.78 -21.25
CA TRP A 231 -14.76 -14.11 -20.14
C TRP A 231 -14.20 -15.10 -19.13
N ASN A 232 -12.97 -14.90 -18.77
CA ASN A 232 -12.25 -15.60 -17.71
C ASN A 232 -11.80 -14.61 -16.62
N ALA A 233 -11.27 -15.12 -15.53
CA ALA A 233 -10.71 -14.29 -14.48
C ALA A 233 -9.32 -14.77 -14.07
N VAL A 234 -8.46 -13.83 -13.69
CA VAL A 234 -7.20 -14.10 -12.99
C VAL A 234 -7.30 -13.45 -11.61
N VAL A 235 -7.09 -14.23 -10.57
CA VAL A 235 -7.06 -13.79 -9.18
C VAL A 235 -5.63 -13.94 -8.66
N ILE A 236 -4.99 -12.84 -8.28
CA ILE A 236 -3.63 -12.85 -7.75
C ILE A 236 -3.68 -12.39 -6.30
N GLY A 237 -3.41 -13.30 -5.39
CA GLY A 237 -3.41 -13.06 -3.96
C GLY A 237 -3.78 -14.25 -3.12
N GLN A 238 -3.66 -14.08 -1.82
CA GLN A 238 -4.03 -15.07 -0.82
C GLN A 238 -4.56 -14.37 0.45
N GLY A 239 -5.34 -15.08 1.25
CA GLY A 239 -5.92 -14.56 2.47
C GLY A 239 -6.84 -15.58 3.15
N SER A 240 -7.59 -15.12 4.14
CA SER A 240 -8.51 -15.96 4.93
C SER A 240 -9.61 -16.61 4.09
N LEU A 241 -10.03 -15.97 2.98
CA LEU A 241 -11.10 -16.46 2.10
C LEU A 241 -10.58 -17.25 0.88
N THR A 242 -9.30 -17.62 0.83
CA THR A 242 -8.74 -18.37 -0.31
C THR A 242 -9.49 -19.69 -0.57
N GLY A 243 -9.72 -20.48 0.48
CA GLY A 243 -10.45 -21.76 0.38
C GLY A 243 -11.91 -21.55 -0.02
N GLU A 244 -12.59 -20.60 0.62
CA GLU A 244 -13.99 -20.30 0.35
C GLU A 244 -14.20 -19.82 -1.10
N LEU A 245 -13.30 -19.01 -1.65
CA LEU A 245 -13.33 -18.60 -3.06
C LEU A 245 -13.20 -19.82 -3.98
N GLN A 246 -12.25 -20.72 -3.71
CA GLN A 246 -12.07 -21.93 -4.52
C GLN A 246 -13.29 -22.86 -4.46
N ASP A 247 -13.91 -22.98 -3.28
CA ASP A 247 -15.11 -23.79 -3.09
C ASP A 247 -16.32 -23.17 -3.83
N ALA A 248 -16.47 -21.85 -3.76
CA ALA A 248 -17.51 -21.14 -4.49
C ALA A 248 -17.34 -21.29 -6.01
N LEU A 249 -16.13 -21.13 -6.54
CA LEU A 249 -15.85 -21.34 -7.96
C LEU A 249 -16.23 -22.76 -8.42
N ARG A 250 -15.92 -23.81 -7.62
CA ARG A 250 -16.31 -25.18 -7.91
C ARG A 250 -17.83 -25.40 -7.88
N THR A 251 -18.49 -24.85 -6.88
CA THR A 251 -19.94 -24.96 -6.71
C THR A 251 -20.69 -24.37 -7.91
N HIS A 252 -20.19 -23.25 -8.43
CA HIS A 252 -20.75 -22.56 -9.59
C HIS A 252 -20.16 -23.05 -10.94
N LYS A 253 -19.31 -24.10 -10.95
CA LYS A 253 -18.68 -24.67 -12.14
C LYS A 253 -17.86 -23.64 -12.94
N LEU A 254 -17.17 -22.76 -12.22
CA LEU A 254 -16.35 -21.67 -12.77
C LEU A 254 -14.83 -21.92 -12.62
N GLU A 255 -14.41 -23.07 -12.08
CA GLU A 255 -13.00 -23.41 -11.85
C GLU A 255 -12.15 -23.39 -13.13
N ASN A 256 -12.74 -23.72 -14.26
CA ASN A 256 -12.07 -23.66 -15.57
C ASN A 256 -12.06 -22.26 -16.20
N ARG A 257 -12.74 -21.29 -15.58
CA ARG A 257 -12.81 -19.89 -16.01
C ARG A 257 -12.06 -18.94 -15.07
N CYS A 258 -11.50 -19.45 -13.99
CA CYS A 258 -10.81 -18.61 -12.99
C CYS A 258 -9.45 -19.23 -12.63
N THR A 259 -8.37 -18.52 -12.95
CA THR A 259 -7.00 -18.89 -12.53
C THR A 259 -6.66 -18.18 -11.23
N CYS A 260 -6.46 -18.95 -10.14
CA CYS A 260 -6.08 -18.43 -8.85
C CYS A 260 -4.57 -18.61 -8.61
N ILE A 261 -3.85 -17.54 -8.37
CA ILE A 261 -2.41 -17.50 -8.16
C ILE A 261 -2.14 -16.90 -6.76
N PRO A 262 -1.47 -17.63 -5.84
CA PRO A 262 -1.38 -17.17 -4.45
C PRO A 262 -0.53 -15.90 -4.27
N GLN A 263 0.60 -15.81 -4.94
CA GLN A 263 1.47 -14.64 -4.87
C GLN A 263 2.43 -14.61 -6.06
N LEU A 264 2.73 -13.40 -6.54
CA LEU A 264 3.70 -13.15 -7.61
C LEU A 264 4.58 -11.95 -7.26
N PRO A 265 5.81 -11.87 -7.79
CA PRO A 265 6.58 -10.64 -7.79
C PRO A 265 5.82 -9.50 -8.48
N ASN A 266 6.00 -8.26 -8.02
CA ASN A 266 5.30 -7.09 -8.58
C ASN A 266 5.49 -6.98 -10.10
N ALA A 267 6.72 -7.16 -10.60
CA ALA A 267 7.02 -7.14 -12.02
C ALA A 267 6.17 -8.12 -12.85
N THR A 268 5.91 -9.33 -12.31
CA THR A 268 5.05 -10.32 -12.97
C THR A 268 3.58 -9.91 -12.91
N VAL A 269 3.14 -9.31 -11.80
CA VAL A 269 1.76 -8.79 -11.69
C VAL A 269 1.49 -7.71 -12.73
N GLN A 270 2.47 -6.86 -13.03
CA GLN A 270 2.35 -5.85 -14.09
C GLN A 270 2.07 -6.49 -15.45
N ALA A 271 2.71 -7.62 -15.77
CA ALA A 271 2.42 -8.35 -17.01
C ALA A 271 0.96 -8.84 -17.07
N TYR A 272 0.37 -9.26 -15.95
CA TYR A 272 -1.05 -9.62 -15.91
C TYR A 272 -1.97 -8.41 -16.10
N TYR A 273 -1.65 -7.25 -15.54
CA TYR A 273 -2.43 -6.04 -15.80
C TYR A 273 -2.44 -5.71 -17.31
N HIS A 274 -1.29 -5.74 -17.98
CA HIS A 274 -1.20 -5.51 -19.41
C HIS A 274 -1.93 -6.58 -20.26
N ALA A 275 -1.93 -7.85 -19.81
CA ALA A 275 -2.55 -8.95 -20.54
C ALA A 275 -4.07 -9.01 -20.38
N CYS A 276 -4.62 -8.48 -19.28
CA CYS A 276 -6.05 -8.53 -18.97
C CYS A 276 -6.81 -7.34 -19.58
N ASP A 277 -8.14 -7.46 -19.60
CA ASP A 277 -9.02 -6.47 -20.24
C ASP A 277 -9.64 -5.51 -19.24
N VAL A 278 -9.91 -5.99 -18.01
CA VAL A 278 -10.55 -5.19 -16.97
C VAL A 278 -9.98 -5.56 -15.60
N PHE A 279 -9.55 -4.58 -14.85
CA PHE A 279 -9.24 -4.73 -13.43
C PHE A 279 -10.50 -4.56 -12.59
N VAL A 280 -10.71 -5.41 -11.59
CA VAL A 280 -11.88 -5.33 -10.71
C VAL A 280 -11.48 -5.09 -9.26
N ASN A 281 -12.16 -4.15 -8.59
CA ASN A 281 -12.01 -3.87 -7.16
C ASN A 281 -13.38 -3.83 -6.48
N PHE A 282 -13.63 -4.79 -5.59
CA PHE A 282 -14.91 -4.91 -4.89
C PHE A 282 -14.91 -4.27 -3.49
N ASN A 283 -13.78 -3.70 -3.04
CA ASN A 283 -13.63 -3.11 -1.72
C ASN A 283 -14.33 -1.73 -1.66
N ASP A 284 -15.41 -1.65 -0.91
CA ASP A 284 -16.17 -0.41 -0.68
C ASP A 284 -15.58 0.48 0.43
N GLY A 285 -14.53 0.01 1.11
CA GLY A 285 -13.74 0.75 2.10
C GLY A 285 -12.31 1.06 1.64
N GLU A 286 -12.01 1.00 0.33
CA GLU A 286 -10.67 1.23 -0.18
C GLU A 286 -10.23 2.67 0.02
N ILE A 287 -9.21 2.88 0.88
CA ILE A 287 -8.75 4.22 1.22
C ILE A 287 -7.97 4.86 0.09
N PHE A 288 -7.15 4.09 -0.64
CA PHE A 288 -6.42 4.59 -1.80
C PHE A 288 -6.49 3.63 -2.99
N GLY A 289 -5.99 2.39 -2.88
CA GLY A 289 -6.08 1.39 -3.94
C GLY A 289 -4.86 1.34 -4.85
N MET A 290 -3.71 0.94 -4.31
CA MET A 290 -2.47 0.83 -5.11
C MET A 290 -2.61 -0.11 -6.30
N SER A 291 -3.27 -1.26 -6.15
CA SER A 291 -3.51 -2.19 -7.25
C SER A 291 -4.39 -1.60 -8.38
N LEU A 292 -5.32 -0.71 -8.01
CA LEU A 292 -6.11 0.06 -8.98
C LEU A 292 -5.19 1.00 -9.78
N LEU A 293 -4.35 1.77 -9.08
CA LEU A 293 -3.43 2.71 -9.71
C LEU A 293 -2.41 1.99 -10.60
N GLU A 294 -1.87 0.85 -10.14
CA GLU A 294 -0.97 0.00 -10.92
C GLU A 294 -1.66 -0.53 -12.20
N ALA A 295 -2.90 -1.02 -12.09
CA ALA A 295 -3.66 -1.51 -13.24
C ALA A 295 -3.91 -0.39 -14.28
N MET A 296 -4.31 0.79 -13.83
CA MET A 296 -4.52 1.95 -14.71
C MET A 296 -3.22 2.39 -15.39
N TYR A 297 -2.11 2.43 -14.64
CA TYR A 297 -0.79 2.73 -15.22
C TYR A 297 -0.38 1.72 -16.30
N ALA A 298 -0.74 0.46 -16.11
CA ALA A 298 -0.53 -0.62 -17.09
C ALA A 298 -1.54 -0.60 -18.25
N GLY A 299 -2.44 0.37 -18.33
CA GLY A 299 -3.46 0.46 -19.38
C GLY A 299 -4.63 -0.53 -19.22
N CYS A 300 -4.80 -1.14 -18.04
CA CYS A 300 -5.93 -2.00 -17.74
C CYS A 300 -7.08 -1.17 -17.15
N PRO A 301 -8.20 -0.97 -17.86
CA PRO A 301 -9.30 -0.15 -17.38
C PRO A 301 -9.93 -0.77 -16.12
N PRO A 302 -10.21 0.04 -15.08
CA PRO A 302 -10.76 -0.45 -13.84
C PRO A 302 -12.29 -0.42 -13.82
N VAL A 303 -12.86 -1.39 -13.11
CA VAL A 303 -14.23 -1.36 -12.59
C VAL A 303 -14.13 -1.51 -11.07
N ALA A 304 -14.54 -0.49 -10.35
CA ALA A 304 -14.41 -0.45 -8.90
C ALA A 304 -15.72 -0.05 -8.24
N ARG A 305 -15.93 -0.51 -7.00
CA ARG A 305 -16.97 0.04 -6.14
C ARG A 305 -16.59 1.46 -5.70
N HIS A 306 -17.59 2.28 -5.48
CA HIS A 306 -17.42 3.58 -4.85
C HIS A 306 -16.71 3.44 -3.50
N ALA A 307 -15.58 4.11 -3.35
CA ALA A 307 -14.79 4.18 -2.15
C ALA A 307 -13.83 5.36 -2.22
N PRO A 308 -13.31 5.87 -1.08
CA PRO A 308 -12.45 7.07 -1.06
C PRO A 308 -11.28 7.09 -2.05
N GLY A 309 -10.64 5.96 -2.25
CA GLY A 309 -9.51 5.84 -3.17
C GLY A 309 -9.93 5.70 -4.63
N PRO A 310 -10.76 4.71 -4.99
CA PRO A 310 -11.27 4.56 -6.33
C PRO A 310 -11.93 5.82 -6.89
N ASP A 311 -12.77 6.51 -6.10
CA ASP A 311 -13.43 7.74 -6.53
C ASP A 311 -12.41 8.82 -6.88
N LEU A 312 -11.38 9.01 -6.04
CA LEU A 312 -10.31 9.97 -6.30
C LEU A 312 -9.49 9.59 -7.55
N ILE A 313 -9.04 8.33 -7.65
CA ILE A 313 -8.10 7.91 -8.69
C ILE A 313 -8.78 7.88 -10.06
N ILE A 314 -10.01 7.37 -10.14
CA ILE A 314 -10.76 7.29 -11.40
C ILE A 314 -11.17 8.69 -11.86
N GLU A 315 -11.63 9.55 -10.95
CA GLU A 315 -11.99 10.95 -11.30
C GLU A 315 -10.78 11.71 -11.83
N LEU A 316 -9.62 11.62 -11.17
CA LEU A 316 -8.39 12.26 -11.64
C LEU A 316 -7.95 11.78 -13.02
N SER A 317 -8.18 10.50 -13.37
CA SER A 317 -7.83 9.97 -14.68
C SER A 317 -8.76 10.46 -15.80
N LEU A 318 -10.02 10.69 -15.49
CA LEU A 318 -11.00 11.21 -16.45
C LEU A 318 -10.78 12.70 -16.78
N ILE A 319 -10.12 13.45 -15.92
CA ILE A 319 -9.76 14.86 -16.15
C ILE A 319 -8.62 14.99 -17.18
N HIS A 320 -7.84 13.95 -17.38
CA HIS A 320 -6.67 13.96 -18.28
C HIS A 320 -6.90 13.23 -19.62
N ILE A 321 -8.11 12.77 -19.90
CA ILE A 321 -8.57 12.26 -21.20
C ILE A 321 -9.33 13.36 -21.93
#